data_513aae2fca51dd6d45b5bf3086fdb704
#
_entry.id   513aae2fca51dd6d45b5bf3086fdb704
#
_cell.length_a   1.000
_cell.length_b   1.000
_cell.length_c   1.000
_cell.angle_alpha   90.00
_cell.angle_beta   90.00
_cell.angle_gamma   90.00
#
_symmetry.space_group_name_H-M   'P 1'
#
loop_
_entity.id
_entity.type
_entity.pdbx_description
1 polymer ?
#
loop_
_entity_poly.entity_id
_entity_poly.type
_entity_poly.pdbx_seq_one_letter_code
_entity_poly.pdbx_strand_id
1 'polypeptide(L)'
;AYNQWVNKRIVQFTKEGLGIRSTARILKISTTTLLKRIIAIAKKIPSQPIFKYKTYEVDEIRTFIKNKEKPIWIVYALERKTKQVVNFSIGRRTKRTLQYVTNTLLLSNPKTIYTDKLVHYKSLLNNVVHNTKPFGTNHIERKNLSLRTHLKRLNRKTICFSRSFILLQCVLRIYFWG
;
A
#
# COMPACT_ATOMS: atom_id res chain seq x y z
N ALA A 1 11.08 28.25 8.41
CA ALA A 1 9.92 27.52 7.81
C ALA A 1 10.34 26.94 6.46
N TYR A 2 10.36 25.63 6.34
CA TYR A 2 10.69 24.99 5.06
C TYR A 2 9.54 25.17 4.08
N ASN A 3 9.86 25.66 2.90
CA ASN A 3 8.96 26.00 1.83
C ASN A 3 8.05 24.79 1.45
N GLN A 4 6.78 25.04 1.19
CA GLN A 4 5.78 24.10 0.69
C GLN A 4 6.28 23.33 -0.57
N TRP A 5 7.14 23.95 -1.36
CA TRP A 5 7.84 23.37 -2.49
C TRP A 5 8.61 22.09 -2.13
N VAL A 6 9.35 22.06 -1.00
CA VAL A 6 10.11 20.88 -0.56
C VAL A 6 9.18 19.69 -0.30
N ASN A 7 8.00 19.92 0.30
CA ASN A 7 7.03 18.86 0.54
C ASN A 7 6.47 18.29 -0.76
N LYS A 8 6.16 19.14 -1.74
CA LYS A 8 5.72 18.69 -3.08
C LYS A 8 6.79 17.83 -3.75
N ARG A 9 8.05 18.21 -3.68
CA ARG A 9 9.18 17.41 -4.21
C ARG A 9 9.37 16.09 -3.47
N ILE A 10 9.18 16.05 -2.16
CA ILE A 10 9.23 14.80 -1.38
C ILE A 10 8.14 13.83 -1.87
N VAL A 11 6.91 14.32 -2.07
CA VAL A 11 5.81 13.50 -2.62
C VAL A 11 6.18 12.97 -4.00
N GLN A 12 6.60 13.85 -4.91
CA GLN A 12 7.01 13.48 -6.27
C GLN A 12 8.10 12.41 -6.24
N PHE A 13 9.21 12.64 -5.54
CA PHE A 13 10.34 11.70 -5.48
C PHE A 13 9.97 10.37 -4.81
N THR A 14 9.03 10.39 -3.86
CA THR A 14 8.51 9.15 -3.27
C THR A 14 7.71 8.34 -4.28
N LYS A 15 6.89 8.97 -5.11
CA LYS A 15 6.13 8.33 -6.19
C LYS A 15 7.03 7.79 -7.29
N GLU A 16 8.12 8.50 -7.60
CA GLU A 16 9.15 8.06 -8.55
C GLU A 16 10.10 6.99 -7.96
N GLY A 17 9.85 6.57 -6.72
CA GLY A 17 10.61 5.49 -6.07
C GLY A 17 12.01 5.84 -5.63
N LEU A 18 12.37 7.12 -5.54
CA LEU A 18 13.67 7.54 -5.04
C LEU A 18 13.88 7.08 -3.58
N GLY A 19 15.08 6.56 -3.32
CA GLY A 19 15.48 6.16 -1.98
C GLY A 19 15.69 7.38 -1.05
N ILE A 20 15.58 7.15 0.27
CA ILE A 20 15.71 8.19 1.29
C ILE A 20 17.01 8.98 1.14
N ARG A 21 18.16 8.29 0.98
CA ARG A 21 19.47 8.97 0.84
C ARG A 21 19.55 9.82 -0.42
N SER A 22 19.04 9.32 -1.55
CA SER A 22 19.03 10.04 -2.82
C SER A 22 18.14 11.28 -2.75
N THR A 23 16.94 11.15 -2.19
CA THR A 23 16.02 12.26 -1.99
C THR A 23 16.63 13.35 -1.09
N ALA A 24 17.24 12.95 0.04
CA ALA A 24 17.88 13.88 0.97
C ALA A 24 19.02 14.65 0.30
N ARG A 25 19.85 13.96 -0.50
CA ARG A 25 20.98 14.56 -1.23
C ARG A 25 20.48 15.57 -2.29
N ILE A 26 19.47 15.22 -3.08
CA ILE A 26 18.90 16.11 -4.11
C ILE A 26 18.30 17.37 -3.49
N LEU A 27 17.58 17.20 -2.37
CA LEU A 27 16.94 18.31 -1.66
C LEU A 27 17.88 19.08 -0.74
N LYS A 28 19.15 18.66 -0.62
CA LYS A 28 20.16 19.27 0.26
C LYS A 28 19.69 19.37 1.73
N ILE A 29 18.99 18.33 2.22
CA ILE A 29 18.52 18.22 3.61
C ILE A 29 19.05 16.97 4.27
N SER A 30 19.10 16.93 5.61
CA SER A 30 19.48 15.72 6.33
C SER A 30 18.45 14.59 6.12
N THR A 31 18.91 13.33 6.19
CA THR A 31 18.01 12.17 6.15
C THR A 31 17.02 12.20 7.30
N THR A 32 17.40 12.66 8.47
CA THR A 32 16.54 12.81 9.65
C THR A 32 15.42 13.82 9.37
N THR A 33 15.74 14.96 8.79
CA THR A 33 14.77 15.96 8.37
C THR A 33 13.80 15.41 7.34
N LEU A 34 14.31 14.68 6.34
CA LEU A 34 13.48 14.04 5.32
C LEU A 34 12.49 13.03 5.94
N LEU A 35 12.95 12.17 6.85
CA LEU A 35 12.10 11.18 7.51
C LEU A 35 10.98 11.82 8.32
N LYS A 36 11.30 12.85 9.11
CA LYS A 36 10.28 13.63 9.85
C LYS A 36 9.24 14.23 8.90
N ARG A 37 9.66 14.75 7.74
CA ARG A 37 8.76 15.32 6.74
C ARG A 37 7.87 14.29 6.06
N ILE A 38 8.42 13.13 5.67
CA ILE A 38 7.63 12.02 5.11
C ILE A 38 6.49 11.65 6.07
N ILE A 39 6.77 11.54 7.38
CA ILE A 39 5.74 11.23 8.39
C ILE A 39 4.71 12.37 8.47
N ALA A 40 5.15 13.62 8.52
CA ALA A 40 4.25 14.78 8.59
C ALA A 40 3.36 14.92 7.34
N ILE A 41 3.91 14.69 6.15
CA ILE A 41 3.16 14.69 4.89
C ILE A 41 2.12 13.56 4.90
N ALA A 42 2.54 12.34 5.22
CA ALA A 42 1.64 11.19 5.22
C ALA A 42 0.46 11.35 6.20
N LYS A 43 0.67 11.98 7.36
CA LYS A 43 -0.40 12.28 8.33
C LYS A 43 -1.47 13.22 7.77
N LYS A 44 -1.11 14.12 6.86
CA LYS A 44 -2.03 15.08 6.23
C LYS A 44 -2.81 14.51 5.05
N ILE A 45 -2.38 13.41 4.47
CA ILE A 45 -3.07 12.77 3.35
C ILE A 45 -4.33 12.07 3.89
N PRO A 46 -5.54 12.42 3.43
CA PRO A 46 -6.77 11.74 3.86
C PRO A 46 -6.83 10.29 3.37
N SER A 47 -7.64 9.48 4.01
CA SER A 47 -8.03 8.18 3.47
C SER A 47 -8.89 8.37 2.22
N GLN A 48 -8.80 7.45 1.27
CA GLN A 48 -9.64 7.52 0.07
C GLN A 48 -11.10 7.23 0.43
N PRO A 49 -12.05 7.95 -0.17
CA PRO A 49 -13.46 7.62 -0.01
C PRO A 49 -13.75 6.26 -0.66
N ILE A 50 -14.57 5.46 0.01
CA ILE A 50 -15.03 4.17 -0.51
C ILE A 50 -16.50 4.32 -0.88
N PHE A 51 -16.81 4.09 -2.16
CA PHE A 51 -18.15 4.28 -2.68
C PHE A 51 -18.94 2.96 -2.67
N LYS A 52 -20.26 3.05 -2.48
CA LYS A 52 -21.17 1.90 -2.51
C LYS A 52 -21.23 1.24 -3.89
N TYR A 53 -21.55 -0.05 -3.91
CA TYR A 53 -21.79 -0.86 -5.11
C TYR A 53 -20.63 -0.91 -6.11
N LYS A 54 -19.41 -0.75 -5.66
CA LYS A 54 -18.21 -0.89 -6.49
C LYS A 54 -17.69 -2.33 -6.48
N THR A 55 -16.85 -2.61 -7.47
CA THR A 55 -16.13 -3.88 -7.58
C THR A 55 -14.67 -3.67 -7.19
N TYR A 56 -14.16 -4.56 -6.34
CA TYR A 56 -12.81 -4.47 -5.81
C TYR A 56 -11.99 -5.71 -6.11
N GLU A 57 -10.68 -5.55 -6.16
CA GLU A 57 -9.70 -6.61 -6.14
C GLU A 57 -8.86 -6.47 -4.88
N VAL A 58 -8.61 -7.57 -4.16
CA VAL A 58 -7.78 -7.59 -2.93
C VAL A 58 -6.70 -8.63 -3.08
N ASP A 59 -5.46 -8.24 -2.76
CA ASP A 59 -4.30 -9.13 -2.80
C ASP A 59 -3.24 -8.68 -1.79
N GLU A 60 -2.19 -9.50 -1.59
CA GLU A 60 -1.11 -9.24 -0.66
C GLU A 60 0.25 -9.22 -1.33
N ILE A 61 1.06 -8.26 -0.94
CA ILE A 61 2.49 -8.22 -1.28
C ILE A 61 3.33 -8.63 -0.07
N ARG A 62 4.09 -9.71 -0.21
CA ARG A 62 5.10 -10.07 0.79
C ARG A 62 6.28 -9.11 0.74
N THR A 63 6.67 -8.59 1.90
CA THR A 63 7.86 -7.77 2.12
C THR A 63 8.46 -8.09 3.49
N PHE A 64 9.42 -7.30 3.96
CA PHE A 64 10.01 -7.45 5.28
C PHE A 64 10.52 -6.10 5.82
N ILE A 65 10.72 -6.03 7.13
CA ILE A 65 11.33 -4.89 7.82
C ILE A 65 12.53 -5.38 8.59
N LYS A 66 13.70 -4.77 8.35
CA LYS A 66 15.00 -5.11 8.94
C LYS A 66 15.49 -6.52 8.60
N ASN A 67 14.71 -7.56 8.92
CA ASN A 67 15.10 -8.96 8.77
C ASN A 67 14.16 -9.70 7.82
N LYS A 68 14.72 -10.45 6.86
CA LYS A 68 13.99 -11.26 5.87
C LYS A 68 13.28 -12.47 6.48
N GLU A 69 13.76 -12.96 7.61
CA GLU A 69 13.18 -14.11 8.32
C GLU A 69 11.83 -13.80 8.94
N LYS A 70 11.54 -12.53 9.22
CA LYS A 70 10.25 -12.06 9.75
C LYS A 70 9.46 -11.34 8.67
N PRO A 71 8.83 -12.08 7.73
CA PRO A 71 8.09 -11.48 6.65
C PRO A 71 6.84 -10.76 7.17
N ILE A 72 6.49 -9.69 6.47
CA ILE A 72 5.24 -8.98 6.63
C ILE A 72 4.54 -8.87 5.27
N TRP A 73 3.25 -8.61 5.29
CA TRP A 73 2.43 -8.44 4.10
C TRP A 73 1.79 -7.08 4.06
N ILE A 74 1.73 -6.52 2.88
CA ILE A 74 0.94 -5.35 2.55
C ILE A 74 -0.31 -5.90 1.88
N VAL A 75 -1.43 -5.88 2.59
CA VAL A 75 -2.75 -6.22 2.07
C VAL A 75 -3.38 -4.93 1.58
N TYR A 76 -3.91 -4.91 0.36
CA TYR A 76 -4.58 -3.70 -0.13
C TYR A 76 -5.73 -4.03 -1.06
N ALA A 77 -6.65 -3.08 -1.18
CA ALA A 77 -7.80 -3.16 -2.06
C ALA A 77 -7.70 -2.13 -3.18
N LEU A 78 -7.97 -2.59 -4.40
CA LEU A 78 -8.01 -1.79 -5.61
C LEU A 78 -9.46 -1.70 -6.11
N GLU A 79 -9.97 -0.51 -6.39
CA GLU A 79 -11.23 -0.37 -7.14
C GLU A 79 -10.98 -0.74 -8.61
N ARG A 80 -11.76 -1.69 -9.13
CA ARG A 80 -11.51 -2.29 -10.43
C ARG A 80 -11.66 -1.32 -11.60
N LYS A 81 -12.61 -0.39 -11.54
CA LYS A 81 -12.88 0.59 -12.61
C LYS A 81 -11.81 1.69 -12.65
N THR A 82 -11.53 2.31 -11.53
CA THR A 82 -10.58 3.44 -11.42
C THR A 82 -9.13 2.98 -11.28
N LYS A 83 -8.88 1.72 -10.89
CA LYS A 83 -7.57 1.15 -10.56
C LYS A 83 -6.86 1.90 -9.43
N GLN A 84 -7.62 2.61 -8.61
CA GLN A 84 -7.10 3.31 -7.44
C GLN A 84 -7.11 2.40 -6.21
N VAL A 85 -6.08 2.53 -5.40
CA VAL A 85 -6.01 1.84 -4.11
C VAL A 85 -6.90 2.60 -3.13
N VAL A 86 -7.90 1.92 -2.59
CA VAL A 86 -8.90 2.51 -1.67
C VAL A 86 -8.58 2.27 -0.20
N ASN A 87 -7.92 1.16 0.11
CA ASN A 87 -7.48 0.87 1.48
C ASN A 87 -6.26 -0.05 1.47
N PHE A 88 -5.45 0.00 2.52
CA PHE A 88 -4.36 -0.95 2.75
C PHE A 88 -4.07 -1.15 4.23
N SER A 89 -3.51 -2.31 4.54
CA SER A 89 -3.00 -2.68 5.87
C SER A 89 -1.62 -3.32 5.74
N ILE A 90 -0.81 -3.21 6.78
CA ILE A 90 0.51 -3.85 6.84
C ILE A 90 0.58 -4.69 8.11
N GLY A 91 1.00 -5.94 8.00
CA GLY A 91 1.11 -6.80 9.17
C GLY A 91 1.59 -8.21 8.83
N ARG A 92 1.46 -9.12 9.80
CA ARG A 92 1.65 -10.55 9.55
C ARG A 92 0.50 -11.07 8.68
N ARG A 93 0.69 -12.17 7.96
CA ARG A 93 -0.38 -12.81 7.16
C ARG A 93 -1.39 -13.51 8.07
N THR A 94 -2.20 -12.72 8.74
CA THR A 94 -3.21 -13.18 9.69
C THR A 94 -4.59 -12.68 9.28
N LYS A 95 -5.63 -13.39 9.74
CA LYS A 95 -7.03 -12.97 9.55
C LYS A 95 -7.25 -11.51 9.98
N ARG A 96 -6.65 -11.07 11.09
CA ARG A 96 -6.75 -9.68 11.58
C ARG A 96 -6.24 -8.64 10.59
N THR A 97 -5.11 -8.90 9.93
CA THR A 97 -4.53 -7.96 8.94
C THR A 97 -5.41 -7.85 7.69
N LEU A 98 -5.95 -8.99 7.22
CA LEU A 98 -6.88 -9.06 6.09
C LEU A 98 -8.22 -8.38 6.44
N GLN A 99 -8.73 -8.65 7.64
CA GLN A 99 -10.01 -8.14 8.14
C GLN A 99 -10.07 -6.62 8.16
N TYR A 100 -8.96 -5.94 8.44
CA TYR A 100 -8.91 -4.48 8.40
C TYR A 100 -9.31 -3.93 7.02
N VAL A 101 -8.84 -4.55 5.94
CA VAL A 101 -9.16 -4.15 4.57
C VAL A 101 -10.57 -4.63 4.18
N THR A 102 -10.89 -5.90 4.43
CA THR A 102 -12.17 -6.47 4.03
C THR A 102 -13.36 -5.82 4.74
N ASN A 103 -13.26 -5.54 6.05
CA ASN A 103 -14.34 -4.87 6.78
C ASN A 103 -14.63 -3.48 6.21
N THR A 104 -13.59 -2.73 5.85
CA THR A 104 -13.78 -1.42 5.24
C THR A 104 -14.51 -1.52 3.90
N LEU A 105 -14.24 -2.57 3.11
CA LEU A 105 -14.99 -2.81 1.86
C LEU A 105 -16.43 -3.23 2.13
N LEU A 106 -16.66 -4.10 3.12
CA LEU A 106 -18.00 -4.58 3.48
C LEU A 106 -18.95 -3.45 3.86
N LEU A 107 -18.45 -2.42 4.57
CA LEU A 107 -19.22 -1.22 4.91
C LEU A 107 -19.73 -0.45 3.68
N SER A 108 -19.14 -0.65 2.51
CA SER A 108 -19.56 -0.01 1.26
C SER A 108 -20.59 -0.82 0.44
N ASN A 109 -21.06 -1.96 0.95
CA ASN A 109 -21.94 -2.87 0.19
C ASN A 109 -21.40 -3.12 -1.23
N PRO A 110 -20.25 -3.76 -1.37
CA PRO A 110 -19.59 -3.94 -2.65
C PRO A 110 -20.41 -4.86 -3.58
N LYS A 111 -20.36 -4.60 -4.89
CA LYS A 111 -20.98 -5.49 -5.88
C LYS A 111 -20.27 -6.83 -5.97
N THR A 112 -18.93 -6.82 -5.95
CA THR A 112 -18.10 -8.02 -6.03
C THR A 112 -16.71 -7.70 -5.47
N ILE A 113 -16.12 -8.65 -4.75
CA ILE A 113 -14.73 -8.61 -4.32
C ILE A 113 -13.99 -9.81 -4.92
N TYR A 114 -13.00 -9.54 -5.76
CA TYR A 114 -12.10 -10.55 -6.31
C TYR A 114 -10.89 -10.72 -5.40
N THR A 115 -10.55 -11.95 -5.08
CA THR A 115 -9.33 -12.30 -4.32
C THR A 115 -8.67 -13.52 -4.93
N ASP A 116 -7.45 -13.83 -4.46
CA ASP A 116 -6.87 -15.15 -4.67
C ASP A 116 -7.63 -16.23 -3.88
N LYS A 117 -7.18 -17.50 -3.99
CA LYS A 117 -7.80 -18.64 -3.32
C LYS A 117 -7.38 -18.79 -1.84
N LEU A 118 -6.82 -17.77 -1.20
CA LEU A 118 -6.44 -17.86 0.21
C LEU A 118 -7.65 -18.15 1.10
N VAL A 119 -7.55 -19.22 1.90
CA VAL A 119 -8.65 -19.75 2.74
C VAL A 119 -9.25 -18.69 3.67
N HIS A 120 -8.43 -17.76 4.17
CA HIS A 120 -8.91 -16.70 5.05
C HIS A 120 -9.97 -15.80 4.42
N TYR A 121 -9.93 -15.54 3.11
CA TYR A 121 -10.93 -14.71 2.46
C TYR A 121 -12.33 -15.32 2.48
N LYS A 122 -12.45 -16.65 2.34
CA LYS A 122 -13.74 -17.35 2.43
C LYS A 122 -14.45 -17.08 3.75
N SER A 123 -13.69 -17.07 4.87
CA SER A 123 -14.27 -16.81 6.19
C SER A 123 -14.54 -15.33 6.49
N LEU A 124 -13.92 -14.41 5.75
CA LEU A 124 -14.07 -12.96 5.93
C LEU A 124 -15.14 -12.35 5.05
N LEU A 125 -15.48 -12.99 3.93
CA LEU A 125 -16.34 -12.44 2.88
C LEU A 125 -17.62 -13.27 2.68
N ASN A 126 -18.04 -14.06 3.67
CA ASN A 126 -19.21 -14.97 3.58
C ASN A 126 -20.53 -14.30 3.14
N ASN A 127 -20.72 -13.03 3.46
CA ASN A 127 -21.96 -12.28 3.19
C ASN A 127 -21.89 -11.41 1.93
N VAL A 128 -20.86 -11.55 1.12
CA VAL A 128 -20.64 -10.73 -0.08
C VAL A 128 -20.39 -11.63 -1.28
N VAL A 129 -20.68 -11.16 -2.47
CA VAL A 129 -20.35 -11.86 -3.72
C VAL A 129 -18.84 -11.93 -3.87
N HIS A 130 -18.22 -12.88 -3.18
CA HIS A 130 -16.81 -13.21 -3.23
C HIS A 130 -16.52 -14.02 -4.48
N ASN A 131 -15.50 -13.64 -5.24
CA ASN A 131 -15.17 -14.29 -6.50
C ASN A 131 -13.67 -14.61 -6.57
N THR A 132 -13.36 -15.86 -6.89
CA THR A 132 -11.98 -16.35 -7.05
C THR A 132 -11.72 -16.87 -8.46
N LYS A 133 -12.49 -16.42 -9.46
CA LYS A 133 -12.34 -16.85 -10.85
C LYS A 133 -10.95 -16.48 -11.39
N PRO A 134 -10.39 -17.28 -12.30
CA PRO A 134 -9.18 -16.93 -13.02
C PRO A 134 -9.31 -15.52 -13.62
N PHE A 135 -8.22 -14.79 -13.66
CA PHE A 135 -8.16 -13.41 -14.17
C PHE A 135 -8.97 -12.36 -13.39
N GLY A 136 -9.60 -12.74 -12.28
CA GLY A 136 -10.33 -11.82 -11.41
C GLY A 136 -9.44 -10.77 -10.73
N THR A 137 -8.16 -11.07 -10.52
CA THR A 137 -7.14 -10.27 -9.82
C THR A 137 -6.08 -9.64 -10.74
N ASN A 138 -6.30 -9.61 -12.05
CA ASN A 138 -5.30 -9.16 -13.02
C ASN A 138 -4.83 -7.71 -12.81
N HIS A 139 -5.74 -6.81 -12.42
CA HIS A 139 -5.36 -5.40 -12.25
C HIS A 139 -4.50 -5.22 -11.00
N ILE A 140 -4.85 -5.90 -9.90
CA ILE A 140 -4.08 -5.81 -8.66
C ILE A 140 -2.72 -6.52 -8.80
N GLU A 141 -2.65 -7.63 -9.54
CA GLU A 141 -1.39 -8.30 -9.87
C GLU A 141 -0.47 -7.39 -10.70
N ARG A 142 -1.01 -6.71 -11.70
CA ARG A 142 -0.27 -5.69 -12.47
C ARG A 142 0.17 -4.53 -11.57
N LYS A 143 -0.68 -4.12 -10.62
CA LYS A 143 -0.32 -3.10 -9.63
C LYS A 143 0.80 -3.58 -8.70
N ASN A 144 0.81 -4.86 -8.31
CA ASN A 144 1.89 -5.47 -7.56
C ASN A 144 3.23 -5.38 -8.30
N LEU A 145 3.22 -5.64 -9.60
CA LEU A 145 4.40 -5.51 -10.44
C LEU A 145 4.90 -4.04 -10.47
N SER A 146 4.00 -3.10 -10.74
CA SER A 146 4.34 -1.67 -10.72
C SER A 146 4.89 -1.20 -9.38
N LEU A 147 4.28 -1.64 -8.27
CA LEU A 147 4.76 -1.33 -6.92
C LEU A 147 6.19 -1.83 -6.67
N ARG A 148 6.52 -3.03 -7.14
CA ARG A 148 7.87 -3.59 -7.02
C ARG A 148 8.87 -2.86 -7.91
N THR A 149 8.47 -2.45 -9.11
CA THR A 149 9.31 -1.69 -10.04
C THR A 149 9.64 -0.30 -9.48
N HIS A 150 8.64 0.43 -9.02
CA HIS A 150 8.82 1.78 -8.49
C HIS A 150 9.46 1.77 -7.10
N LEU A 151 8.95 0.96 -6.18
CA LEU A 151 9.42 0.94 -4.81
C LEU A 151 10.43 -0.21 -4.59
N LYS A 152 11.70 0.03 -4.87
CA LYS A 152 12.80 -0.97 -4.72
C LYS A 152 12.78 -1.69 -3.38
N ARG A 153 12.23 -1.07 -2.32
CA ARG A 153 12.04 -1.67 -0.99
C ARG A 153 11.07 -2.84 -0.96
N LEU A 154 10.24 -3.01 -2.00
CA LEU A 154 9.28 -4.10 -2.13
C LEU A 154 9.79 -5.24 -3.01
N ASN A 155 10.96 -5.11 -3.61
CA ASN A 155 11.55 -6.18 -4.41
C ASN A 155 11.90 -7.39 -3.53
N ARG A 156 11.71 -8.59 -4.08
CA ARG A 156 11.95 -9.86 -3.34
C ARG A 156 13.41 -10.01 -2.91
N LYS A 157 14.36 -9.60 -3.75
CA LYS A 157 15.81 -9.65 -3.51
C LYS A 157 16.37 -8.23 -3.39
N THR A 158 15.90 -7.46 -2.41
CA THR A 158 16.35 -6.07 -2.23
C THR A 158 17.33 -5.92 -1.09
N ILE A 159 18.29 -5.02 -1.26
CA ILE A 159 19.11 -4.45 -0.19
C ILE A 159 18.51 -3.13 0.35
N CYS A 160 17.51 -2.58 -0.37
CA CYS A 160 16.85 -1.30 -0.05
C CYS A 160 15.63 -1.49 0.85
N PHE A 161 15.66 -2.42 1.79
CA PHE A 161 14.53 -2.75 2.64
C PHE A 161 14.14 -1.64 3.63
N SER A 162 12.90 -1.67 4.08
CA SER A 162 12.40 -0.76 5.10
C SER A 162 12.95 -1.12 6.49
N ARG A 163 13.37 -0.10 7.25
CA ARG A 163 13.87 -0.27 8.63
C ARG A 163 12.81 0.04 9.69
N SER A 164 11.70 0.63 9.31
CA SER A 164 10.61 1.04 10.20
C SER A 164 9.26 0.74 9.58
N PHE A 165 8.36 0.17 10.39
CA PHE A 165 6.97 -0.09 10.04
C PHE A 165 6.23 1.22 9.71
N ILE A 166 6.35 2.21 10.58
CA ILE A 166 5.71 3.52 10.42
C ILE A 166 6.17 4.18 9.11
N LEU A 167 7.47 4.12 8.83
CA LEU A 167 8.00 4.72 7.61
C LEU A 167 7.51 4.00 6.34
N LEU A 168 7.41 2.67 6.36
CA LEU A 168 6.83 1.92 5.25
C LEU A 168 5.38 2.33 5.02
N GLN A 169 4.59 2.43 6.07
CA GLN A 169 3.20 2.88 6.01
C GLN A 169 3.07 4.30 5.44
N CYS A 170 3.92 5.23 5.89
CA CYS A 170 3.94 6.61 5.38
C CYS A 170 4.30 6.67 3.89
N VAL A 171 5.32 5.93 3.47
CA VAL A 171 5.73 5.87 2.06
C VAL A 171 4.62 5.31 1.18
N LEU A 172 3.95 4.23 1.61
CA LEU A 172 2.82 3.67 0.86
C LEU A 172 1.64 4.64 0.80
N ARG A 173 1.33 5.34 1.89
CA ARG A 173 0.26 6.34 1.92
C ARG A 173 0.53 7.48 0.94
N ILE A 174 1.76 7.99 0.90
CA ILE A 174 2.18 8.99 -0.09
C ILE A 174 2.11 8.42 -1.51
N TYR A 175 2.59 7.20 -1.72
CA TYR A 175 2.61 6.58 -3.04
C TYR A 175 1.20 6.37 -3.59
N PHE A 176 0.26 5.90 -2.77
CA PHE A 176 -1.10 5.61 -3.20
C PHE A 176 -1.97 6.86 -3.34
N TRP A 177 -1.80 7.83 -2.45
CA TRP A 177 -2.79 8.89 -2.24
C TRP A 177 -2.21 10.31 -2.21
N GLY A 178 -0.88 10.49 -2.23
CA GLY A 178 -0.20 11.78 -2.24
C GLY A 178 -0.22 12.52 -3.60
#